data_a30ded95124f6c746d2ea8b56076c263
#
_entry.id   a30ded95124f6c746d2ea8b56076c263
#
_cell.length_a   1.000
_cell.length_b   1.000
_cell.length_c   1.000
_cell.angle_alpha   90.00
_cell.angle_beta   90.00
_cell.angle_gamma   90.00
#
_symmetry.space_group_name_H-M   'P 1'
#
loop_
_entity.id
_entity.type
_entity.pdbx_description
1 polymer ?
#
loop_
_entity_poly.entity_id
_entity_poly.type
_entity_poly.pdbx_seq_one_letter_code
_entity_poly.pdbx_strand_id
1 'polypeptide(L)'
;ALVTAKFSIGVDILTVIAETKPEGCVDFAVMTAIDEFSWQMANIEGVQSTIDLAGVARQLNAGWNEGSPKWRVLARNPSVLTQSVTYIPTTTGLLNSDCSVIPIMIFSKDHKAETLARIVAEVKRIEASPGHPDVKFRLATGNAGVMAATNEAVAAAQFPMLLWVFGAVAALCLLTFRSFAATLCILLPLGLASLLAYALMAWLEIGLKVGTLPVVALGVGIGVDYGIYIYSRFAALRRPGRSLRETYEDALAITGNGVLFTGLTLGLAVATWVLSSLKFQADMGILLVFLFVMNMIGAI
;
A
#
# COMPACT_ATOMS: atom_id res chain seq x y z
N ALA A 1 11.10 -12.81 -10.63
CA ALA A 1 10.65 -13.02 -12.03
C ALA A 1 10.87 -14.46 -12.50
N LEU A 2 12.08 -15.07 -12.31
CA LEU A 2 12.36 -16.43 -12.83
C LEU A 2 11.62 -17.54 -12.07
N VAL A 3 11.49 -17.39 -10.74
CA VAL A 3 10.79 -18.37 -9.88
C VAL A 3 9.29 -18.36 -10.18
N THR A 4 8.68 -17.18 -10.24
CA THR A 4 7.24 -17.04 -10.53
C THR A 4 6.86 -17.45 -11.95
N ALA A 5 7.80 -17.39 -12.91
CA ALA A 5 7.55 -17.81 -14.28
C ALA A 5 7.67 -19.35 -14.48
N LYS A 6 8.45 -20.03 -13.63
CA LYS A 6 8.75 -21.48 -13.81
C LYS A 6 8.10 -22.38 -12.77
N PHE A 7 7.66 -21.83 -11.65
CA PHE A 7 7.04 -22.60 -10.57
C PHE A 7 5.61 -22.11 -10.33
N SER A 8 4.70 -23.02 -10.01
CA SER A 8 3.33 -22.70 -9.63
C SER A 8 3.21 -22.08 -8.21
N ILE A 9 4.31 -21.99 -7.49
CA ILE A 9 4.38 -21.40 -6.15
C ILE A 9 4.88 -19.97 -6.29
N GLY A 10 4.04 -18.98 -5.92
CA GLY A 10 4.42 -17.56 -5.87
C GLY A 10 5.37 -17.27 -4.72
N VAL A 11 6.00 -16.09 -4.78
CA VAL A 11 6.95 -15.65 -3.74
C VAL A 11 6.21 -14.99 -2.56
N ASP A 12 5.04 -14.40 -2.82
CA ASP A 12 4.25 -13.67 -1.83
C ASP A 12 3.04 -14.50 -1.41
N ILE A 13 2.94 -14.76 -0.12
CA ILE A 13 1.90 -15.59 0.48
C ILE A 13 0.95 -14.70 1.28
N LEU A 14 -0.33 -14.77 0.95
CA LEU A 14 -1.42 -14.29 1.79
C LEU A 14 -2.05 -15.51 2.46
N THR A 15 -2.10 -15.52 3.79
CA THR A 15 -2.73 -16.60 4.53
C THR A 15 -4.10 -16.17 5.02
N VAL A 16 -5.11 -16.96 4.68
CA VAL A 16 -6.46 -16.88 5.22
C VAL A 16 -6.66 -18.05 6.17
N ILE A 17 -7.29 -17.80 7.31
CA ILE A 17 -7.61 -18.85 8.28
C ILE A 17 -9.09 -19.17 8.16
N ALA A 18 -9.41 -20.46 8.01
CA ALA A 18 -10.73 -20.99 8.26
C ALA A 18 -10.82 -21.39 9.74
N GLU A 19 -11.58 -20.63 10.53
CA GLU A 19 -11.92 -20.96 11.91
C GLU A 19 -13.15 -21.88 11.92
N THR A 20 -13.04 -23.00 12.58
CA THR A 20 -14.08 -24.05 12.67
C THR A 20 -14.26 -24.52 14.11
N LYS A 21 -15.20 -25.44 14.34
CA LYS A 21 -15.26 -26.21 15.56
C LYS A 21 -14.05 -27.17 15.64
N PRO A 22 -13.68 -27.64 16.84
CA PRO A 22 -12.71 -28.74 16.97
C PRO A 22 -13.09 -29.90 16.03
N GLU A 23 -12.06 -30.58 15.48
CA GLU A 23 -12.21 -31.66 14.50
C GLU A 23 -12.82 -31.25 13.14
N GLY A 24 -12.85 -29.95 12.80
CA GLY A 24 -13.39 -29.47 11.53
C GLY A 24 -12.70 -30.05 10.29
N CYS A 25 -11.46 -30.51 10.42
CA CYS A 25 -10.71 -31.13 9.31
C CYS A 25 -11.25 -32.52 8.88
N VAL A 26 -12.09 -33.17 9.70
CA VAL A 26 -12.73 -34.45 9.39
C VAL A 26 -14.23 -34.30 9.08
N ASP A 27 -14.74 -33.06 9.14
CA ASP A 27 -16.11 -32.76 8.73
C ASP A 27 -16.14 -32.47 7.22
N PHE A 28 -16.91 -33.28 6.48
CA PHE A 28 -17.02 -33.14 5.03
C PHE A 28 -17.59 -31.77 4.59
N ALA A 29 -18.54 -31.23 5.35
CA ALA A 29 -19.15 -29.94 5.00
C ALA A 29 -18.17 -28.77 5.21
N VAL A 30 -17.38 -28.80 6.29
CA VAL A 30 -16.30 -27.85 6.58
C VAL A 30 -15.24 -27.93 5.49
N MET A 31 -14.76 -29.12 5.17
CA MET A 31 -13.73 -29.32 4.14
C MET A 31 -14.23 -28.91 2.75
N THR A 32 -15.51 -29.12 2.44
CA THR A 32 -16.12 -28.65 1.18
C THR A 32 -16.15 -27.12 1.13
N ALA A 33 -16.52 -26.45 2.22
CA ALA A 33 -16.50 -24.98 2.27
C ALA A 33 -15.09 -24.41 2.07
N ILE A 34 -14.07 -25.06 2.63
CA ILE A 34 -12.65 -24.68 2.42
C ILE A 34 -12.24 -24.90 0.96
N ASP A 35 -12.64 -26.01 0.35
CA ASP A 35 -12.35 -26.31 -1.05
C ASP A 35 -13.01 -25.32 -2.00
N GLU A 36 -14.26 -24.94 -1.76
CA GLU A 36 -15.00 -23.94 -2.51
C GLU A 36 -14.34 -22.55 -2.39
N PHE A 37 -13.96 -22.15 -1.17
CA PHE A 37 -13.25 -20.91 -0.95
C PHE A 37 -11.93 -20.88 -1.71
N SER A 38 -11.15 -21.95 -1.60
CA SER A 38 -9.86 -22.09 -2.28
C SER A 38 -10.00 -22.03 -3.79
N TRP A 39 -11.05 -22.67 -4.33
CA TRP A 39 -11.37 -22.63 -5.75
C TRP A 39 -11.76 -21.21 -6.21
N GLN A 40 -12.59 -20.51 -5.44
CA GLN A 40 -12.93 -19.12 -5.75
C GLN A 40 -11.69 -18.24 -5.79
N MET A 41 -10.83 -18.35 -4.77
CA MET A 41 -9.59 -17.58 -4.70
C MET A 41 -8.63 -17.91 -5.83
N ALA A 42 -8.50 -19.18 -6.24
CA ALA A 42 -7.63 -19.60 -7.35
C ALA A 42 -8.06 -19.01 -8.71
N ASN A 43 -9.33 -18.62 -8.85
CA ASN A 43 -9.86 -18.02 -10.09
C ASN A 43 -9.78 -16.49 -10.11
N ILE A 44 -9.24 -15.85 -9.07
CA ILE A 44 -9.08 -14.39 -9.02
C ILE A 44 -7.85 -14.00 -9.83
N GLU A 45 -8.01 -12.96 -10.63
CA GLU A 45 -6.89 -12.37 -11.36
C GLU A 45 -5.80 -11.87 -10.39
N GLY A 46 -4.58 -12.34 -10.55
CA GLY A 46 -3.45 -12.03 -9.67
C GLY A 46 -3.11 -13.14 -8.69
N VAL A 47 -3.97 -14.15 -8.53
CA VAL A 47 -3.64 -15.37 -7.79
C VAL A 47 -2.94 -16.34 -8.74
N GLN A 48 -1.84 -16.93 -8.28
CA GLN A 48 -1.09 -17.94 -9.01
C GLN A 48 -1.54 -19.34 -8.66
N SER A 49 -1.69 -19.62 -7.37
CA SER A 49 -2.15 -20.90 -6.84
C SER A 49 -2.65 -20.75 -5.41
N THR A 50 -3.34 -21.76 -4.93
CA THR A 50 -3.76 -21.93 -3.55
C THR A 50 -3.28 -23.27 -3.02
N ILE A 51 -2.93 -23.32 -1.74
CA ILE A 51 -2.63 -24.57 -1.02
C ILE A 51 -3.45 -24.56 0.26
N ASP A 52 -4.24 -25.58 0.42
CA ASP A 52 -5.13 -25.81 1.57
C ASP A 52 -5.23 -27.29 1.92
N LEU A 53 -5.80 -27.56 3.10
CA LEU A 53 -5.93 -28.92 3.60
C LEU A 53 -6.84 -29.79 2.73
N ALA A 54 -7.92 -29.22 2.18
CA ALA A 54 -8.87 -29.95 1.32
C ALA A 54 -8.20 -30.38 0.01
N GLY A 55 -7.40 -29.49 -0.59
CA GLY A 55 -6.62 -29.77 -1.78
C GLY A 55 -5.61 -30.91 -1.57
N VAL A 56 -4.91 -30.90 -0.41
CA VAL A 56 -3.97 -31.96 -0.05
C VAL A 56 -4.70 -33.27 0.19
N ALA A 57 -5.83 -33.26 0.92
CA ALA A 57 -6.64 -34.47 1.15
C ALA A 57 -7.13 -35.11 -0.19
N ARG A 58 -7.54 -34.28 -1.15
CA ARG A 58 -7.89 -34.77 -2.51
C ARG A 58 -6.72 -35.42 -3.22
N GLN A 59 -5.51 -34.84 -3.09
CA GLN A 59 -4.32 -35.42 -3.71
C GLN A 59 -3.91 -36.74 -3.08
N LEU A 60 -4.00 -36.86 -1.75
CA LEU A 60 -3.72 -38.10 -1.03
C LEU A 60 -4.71 -39.19 -1.41
N ASN A 61 -6.02 -38.85 -1.51
CA ASN A 61 -7.04 -39.80 -1.95
C ASN A 61 -6.75 -40.33 -3.38
N ALA A 62 -6.35 -39.47 -4.31
CA ALA A 62 -5.93 -39.89 -5.63
C ALA A 62 -4.65 -40.74 -5.58
N GLY A 63 -3.66 -40.35 -4.75
CA GLY A 63 -2.40 -41.07 -4.60
C GLY A 63 -2.59 -42.53 -4.14
N TRP A 64 -3.48 -42.77 -3.20
CA TRP A 64 -3.83 -44.13 -2.76
C TRP A 64 -4.56 -44.97 -3.82
N ASN A 65 -5.10 -44.32 -4.84
CA ASN A 65 -5.77 -44.94 -5.96
C ASN A 65 -4.96 -44.78 -7.26
N GLU A 66 -3.66 -45.07 -7.19
CA GLU A 66 -2.73 -45.10 -8.32
C GLU A 66 -2.62 -43.77 -9.08
N GLY A 67 -2.92 -42.65 -8.44
CA GLY A 67 -2.90 -41.31 -9.04
C GLY A 67 -4.08 -41.03 -9.96
N SER A 68 -5.10 -41.88 -9.98
CA SER A 68 -6.26 -41.74 -10.86
C SER A 68 -7.02 -40.44 -10.63
N PRO A 69 -7.22 -39.56 -11.64
CA PRO A 69 -7.96 -38.30 -11.51
C PRO A 69 -9.40 -38.49 -10.98
N LYS A 70 -10.00 -39.64 -11.20
CA LYS A 70 -11.36 -39.99 -10.75
C LYS A 70 -11.45 -39.94 -9.24
N TRP A 71 -10.37 -40.22 -8.52
CA TRP A 71 -10.31 -40.21 -7.06
C TRP A 71 -9.76 -38.90 -6.48
N ARG A 72 -9.51 -37.91 -7.31
CA ARG A 72 -9.08 -36.57 -6.86
C ARG A 72 -10.28 -35.73 -6.36
N VAL A 73 -10.98 -36.30 -5.39
CA VAL A 73 -12.17 -35.73 -4.77
C VAL A 73 -12.08 -35.81 -3.25
N LEU A 74 -12.79 -34.93 -2.55
CA LEU A 74 -12.99 -35.07 -1.12
C LEU A 74 -13.85 -36.30 -0.82
N ALA A 75 -13.38 -37.14 0.07
CA ALA A 75 -14.09 -38.34 0.44
C ALA A 75 -15.30 -38.00 1.31
N ARG A 76 -16.50 -38.43 0.89
CA ARG A 76 -17.71 -38.29 1.70
C ARG A 76 -17.78 -39.26 2.88
N ASN A 77 -17.02 -40.36 2.79
CA ASN A 77 -16.91 -41.33 3.87
C ASN A 77 -16.01 -40.74 4.98
N PRO A 78 -16.51 -40.56 6.24
CA PRO A 78 -15.75 -39.95 7.32
C PRO A 78 -14.44 -40.69 7.62
N SER A 79 -14.43 -42.02 7.56
CA SER A 79 -13.22 -42.81 7.83
C SER A 79 -12.12 -42.56 6.77
N VAL A 80 -12.50 -42.43 5.50
CA VAL A 80 -11.53 -42.13 4.42
C VAL A 80 -11.05 -40.70 4.51
N LEU A 81 -11.93 -39.74 4.84
CA LEU A 81 -11.56 -38.36 5.06
C LEU A 81 -10.61 -38.21 6.24
N THR A 82 -10.92 -38.84 7.38
CA THR A 82 -10.04 -38.87 8.55
C THR A 82 -8.68 -39.45 8.19
N GLN A 83 -8.64 -40.56 7.46
CA GLN A 83 -7.38 -41.17 7.03
C GLN A 83 -6.56 -40.21 6.16
N SER A 84 -7.20 -39.46 5.26
CA SER A 84 -6.48 -38.51 4.37
C SER A 84 -5.88 -37.34 5.13
N VAL A 85 -6.42 -36.97 6.31
CA VAL A 85 -5.91 -35.86 7.14
C VAL A 85 -4.90 -36.34 8.19
N THR A 86 -5.06 -37.54 8.74
CA THR A 86 -4.22 -38.08 9.84
C THR A 86 -2.71 -38.12 9.50
N TYR A 87 -2.36 -38.28 8.22
CA TYR A 87 -0.98 -38.30 7.78
C TYR A 87 -0.36 -36.93 7.56
N ILE A 88 -1.13 -35.83 7.73
CA ILE A 88 -0.64 -34.47 7.54
C ILE A 88 -0.18 -33.95 8.92
N PRO A 89 1.13 -33.78 9.15
CA PRO A 89 1.63 -33.31 10.43
C PRO A 89 1.32 -31.82 10.62
N THR A 90 1.09 -31.40 11.85
CA THR A 90 0.83 -29.98 12.21
C THR A 90 2.00 -29.05 11.82
N THR A 91 3.21 -29.61 11.70
CA THR A 91 4.41 -28.87 11.23
C THR A 91 4.31 -28.39 9.79
N THR A 92 3.35 -28.90 8.99
CA THR A 92 3.07 -28.38 7.63
C THR A 92 2.45 -26.99 7.64
N GLY A 93 1.90 -26.57 8.77
CA GLY A 93 1.17 -25.31 8.87
C GLY A 93 -0.18 -25.30 8.14
N LEU A 94 -0.76 -26.47 7.80
CA LEU A 94 -2.06 -26.61 7.16
C LEU A 94 -3.20 -26.87 8.14
N LEU A 95 -2.89 -27.21 9.38
CA LEU A 95 -3.85 -27.43 10.46
C LEU A 95 -3.16 -27.24 11.83
N ASN A 96 -3.93 -26.90 12.84
CA ASN A 96 -3.52 -26.93 14.24
C ASN A 96 -3.83 -28.30 14.88
N SER A 97 -3.47 -28.48 16.14
CA SER A 97 -3.54 -29.77 16.84
C SER A 97 -4.97 -30.32 17.00
N ASP A 98 -5.98 -29.47 17.07
CA ASP A 98 -7.39 -29.83 17.26
C ASP A 98 -8.27 -29.56 16.02
N CYS A 99 -7.65 -29.21 14.89
CA CYS A 99 -8.35 -28.90 13.63
C CYS A 99 -9.39 -27.78 13.73
N SER A 100 -9.26 -26.88 14.68
CA SER A 100 -10.16 -25.71 14.79
C SER A 100 -9.69 -24.53 13.92
N VAL A 101 -8.43 -24.55 13.47
CA VAL A 101 -7.81 -23.53 12.65
C VAL A 101 -7.11 -24.18 11.46
N ILE A 102 -7.61 -23.88 10.27
CA ILE A 102 -7.14 -24.48 9.01
C ILE A 102 -6.67 -23.34 8.09
N PRO A 103 -5.36 -23.11 7.96
CA PRO A 103 -4.81 -22.09 7.07
C PRO A 103 -4.98 -22.46 5.59
N ILE A 104 -5.30 -21.45 4.80
CA ILE A 104 -5.36 -21.48 3.34
C ILE A 104 -4.29 -20.51 2.84
N MET A 105 -3.30 -21.01 2.13
CA MET A 105 -2.20 -20.23 1.58
C MET A 105 -2.53 -19.82 0.15
N ILE A 106 -2.60 -18.52 -0.10
CA ILE A 106 -2.87 -17.94 -1.40
C ILE A 106 -1.56 -17.34 -1.90
N PHE A 107 -1.09 -17.83 -3.04
CA PHE A 107 0.14 -17.36 -3.67
C PHE A 107 -0.22 -16.33 -4.75
N SER A 108 0.30 -15.10 -4.60
CA SER A 108 0.09 -14.06 -5.61
C SER A 108 1.13 -14.13 -6.74
N LYS A 109 0.74 -13.70 -7.93
CA LYS A 109 1.64 -13.60 -9.11
C LYS A 109 2.67 -12.51 -8.94
N ASP A 110 2.31 -11.43 -8.23
CA ASP A 110 3.15 -10.29 -7.95
C ASP A 110 2.78 -9.67 -6.59
N HIS A 111 3.60 -8.72 -6.14
CA HIS A 111 3.42 -7.97 -4.90
C HIS A 111 2.88 -6.55 -5.14
N LYS A 112 2.22 -6.31 -6.28
CA LYS A 112 1.61 -5.01 -6.56
C LYS A 112 0.47 -4.73 -5.58
N ALA A 113 0.38 -3.47 -5.15
CA ALA A 113 -0.66 -3.04 -4.20
C ALA A 113 -2.08 -3.32 -4.73
N GLU A 114 -2.29 -3.15 -6.04
CA GLU A 114 -3.58 -3.40 -6.69
C GLU A 114 -3.96 -4.89 -6.68
N THR A 115 -2.98 -5.78 -6.96
CA THR A 115 -3.18 -7.23 -6.91
C THR A 115 -3.55 -7.68 -5.51
N LEU A 116 -2.79 -7.25 -4.50
CA LEU A 116 -3.06 -7.58 -3.11
C LEU A 116 -4.39 -7.01 -2.63
N ALA A 117 -4.71 -5.76 -2.99
CA ALA A 117 -5.99 -5.13 -2.63
C ALA A 117 -7.19 -5.90 -3.22
N ARG A 118 -7.09 -6.38 -4.47
CA ARG A 118 -8.13 -7.19 -5.12
C ARG A 118 -8.35 -8.51 -4.40
N ILE A 119 -7.26 -9.22 -4.08
CA ILE A 119 -7.32 -10.50 -3.36
C ILE A 119 -7.95 -10.29 -1.97
N VAL A 120 -7.51 -9.27 -1.23
CA VAL A 120 -8.05 -8.94 0.11
C VAL A 120 -9.52 -8.52 0.04
N ALA A 121 -9.91 -7.72 -0.96
CA ALA A 121 -11.30 -7.32 -1.15
C ALA A 121 -12.22 -8.53 -1.38
N GLU A 122 -11.76 -9.52 -2.15
CA GLU A 122 -12.52 -10.73 -2.40
C GLU A 122 -12.63 -11.62 -1.15
N VAL A 123 -11.55 -11.75 -0.37
CA VAL A 123 -11.61 -12.45 0.92
C VAL A 123 -12.63 -11.78 1.85
N LYS A 124 -12.58 -10.44 1.97
CA LYS A 124 -13.55 -9.68 2.78
C LYS A 124 -14.99 -9.82 2.26
N ARG A 125 -15.18 -9.91 0.95
CA ARG A 125 -16.49 -10.14 0.32
C ARG A 125 -17.06 -11.51 0.70
N ILE A 126 -16.21 -12.54 0.66
CA ILE A 126 -16.62 -13.91 1.04
C ILE A 126 -16.88 -13.97 2.55
N GLU A 127 -16.05 -13.34 3.39
CA GLU A 127 -16.25 -13.26 4.84
C GLU A 127 -17.59 -12.58 5.21
N ALA A 128 -17.98 -11.56 4.47
CA ALA A 128 -19.24 -10.84 4.69
C ALA A 128 -20.48 -11.56 4.14
N SER A 129 -20.30 -12.55 3.27
CA SER A 129 -21.40 -13.34 2.70
C SER A 129 -21.91 -14.35 3.72
N PRO A 130 -23.21 -14.70 3.71
CA PRO A 130 -23.73 -15.79 4.52
C PRO A 130 -23.13 -17.11 4.01
N GLY A 131 -21.97 -17.45 4.56
CA GLY A 131 -21.22 -18.65 4.25
C GLY A 131 -21.72 -19.88 5.01
N HIS A 132 -20.89 -20.92 5.06
CA HIS A 132 -21.19 -22.12 5.84
C HIS A 132 -21.25 -21.77 7.34
N PRO A 133 -22.30 -22.17 8.08
CA PRO A 133 -22.54 -21.76 9.48
C PRO A 133 -21.40 -22.17 10.43
N ASP A 134 -20.64 -23.20 10.08
CA ASP A 134 -19.59 -23.77 10.92
C ASP A 134 -18.17 -23.33 10.50
N VAL A 135 -18.02 -22.45 9.51
CA VAL A 135 -16.71 -21.96 9.03
C VAL A 135 -16.70 -20.45 8.92
N LYS A 136 -15.71 -19.82 9.54
CA LYS A 136 -15.44 -18.38 9.39
C LYS A 136 -14.08 -18.17 8.76
N PHE A 137 -14.07 -17.53 7.60
CA PHE A 137 -12.82 -17.15 6.94
C PHE A 137 -12.32 -15.81 7.49
N ARG A 138 -11.07 -15.74 7.87
CA ARG A 138 -10.43 -14.50 8.36
C ARG A 138 -9.07 -14.29 7.69
N LEU A 139 -8.85 -13.04 7.30
CA LEU A 139 -7.51 -12.62 6.92
C LEU A 139 -6.57 -12.80 8.11
N ALA A 140 -5.49 -13.55 7.89
CA ALA A 140 -4.50 -13.80 8.91
C ALA A 140 -3.20 -13.01 8.60
N THR A 141 -2.07 -13.68 8.69
CA THR A 141 -0.76 -13.10 8.51
C THR A 141 -0.18 -13.48 7.14
N GLY A 142 1.11 -13.39 7.01
CA GLY A 142 1.88 -13.62 5.80
C GLY A 142 2.43 -12.31 5.26
N ASN A 143 3.51 -12.39 4.49
CA ASN A 143 4.17 -11.21 3.92
C ASN A 143 3.17 -10.35 3.13
N ALA A 144 2.36 -10.97 2.28
CA ALA A 144 1.36 -10.27 1.49
C ALA A 144 0.24 -9.67 2.35
N GLY A 145 -0.14 -10.34 3.45
CA GLY A 145 -1.15 -9.83 4.40
C GLY A 145 -0.68 -8.56 5.11
N VAL A 146 0.56 -8.55 5.60
CA VAL A 146 1.16 -7.36 6.22
C VAL A 146 1.29 -6.22 5.21
N MET A 147 1.73 -6.50 3.98
CA MET A 147 1.82 -5.50 2.91
C MET A 147 0.44 -4.92 2.55
N ALA A 148 -0.58 -5.76 2.44
CA ALA A 148 -1.94 -5.33 2.14
C ALA A 148 -2.52 -4.44 3.24
N ALA A 149 -2.40 -4.85 4.52
CA ALA A 149 -2.85 -4.06 5.66
C ALA A 149 -2.11 -2.72 5.75
N THR A 150 -0.79 -2.73 5.49
CA THR A 150 0.02 -1.52 5.45
C THR A 150 -0.42 -0.58 4.33
N ASN A 151 -0.66 -1.10 3.12
CA ASN A 151 -1.13 -0.29 2.00
C ASN A 151 -2.53 0.31 2.28
N GLU A 152 -3.43 -0.45 2.89
CA GLU A 152 -4.76 0.04 3.30
C GLU A 152 -4.64 1.16 4.33
N ALA A 153 -3.80 0.99 5.36
CA ALA A 153 -3.54 2.01 6.37
C ALA A 153 -2.91 3.28 5.77
N VAL A 154 -1.95 3.12 4.84
CA VAL A 154 -1.32 4.23 4.12
C VAL A 154 -2.34 4.99 3.28
N ALA A 155 -3.18 4.30 2.52
CA ALA A 155 -4.21 4.93 1.70
C ALA A 155 -5.24 5.69 2.56
N ALA A 156 -5.66 5.11 3.68
CA ALA A 156 -6.59 5.76 4.62
C ALA A 156 -5.96 6.97 5.33
N ALA A 157 -4.67 6.94 5.63
CA ALA A 157 -3.96 8.02 6.33
C ALA A 157 -3.61 9.21 5.43
N GLN A 158 -3.57 9.04 4.11
CA GLN A 158 -3.06 10.04 3.17
C GLN A 158 -3.84 11.35 3.21
N PHE A 159 -5.15 11.30 3.05
CA PHE A 159 -5.98 12.51 3.01
C PHE A 159 -6.01 13.24 4.37
N PRO A 160 -6.25 12.58 5.51
CA PRO A 160 -6.16 13.21 6.82
C PRO A 160 -4.80 13.86 7.09
N MET A 161 -3.70 13.18 6.74
CA MET A 161 -2.35 13.70 6.92
C MET A 161 -2.14 15.02 6.15
N LEU A 162 -2.54 15.04 4.87
CA LEU A 162 -2.47 16.27 4.06
C LEU A 162 -3.30 17.39 4.64
N LEU A 163 -4.54 17.10 5.07
CA LEU A 163 -5.42 18.09 5.69
C LEU A 163 -4.78 18.70 6.94
N TRP A 164 -4.18 17.89 7.80
CA TRP A 164 -3.49 18.37 8.99
C TRP A 164 -2.24 19.20 8.65
N VAL A 165 -1.43 18.76 7.70
CA VAL A 165 -0.21 19.50 7.29
C VAL A 165 -0.58 20.85 6.68
N PHE A 166 -1.47 20.88 5.69
CA PHE A 166 -1.92 22.13 5.09
C PHE A 166 -2.67 23.03 6.08
N GLY A 167 -3.48 22.45 6.96
CA GLY A 167 -4.20 23.16 8.02
C GLY A 167 -3.25 23.83 9.02
N ALA A 168 -2.23 23.09 9.47
CA ALA A 168 -1.20 23.62 10.36
C ALA A 168 -0.40 24.76 9.70
N VAL A 169 0.03 24.56 8.45
CA VAL A 169 0.73 25.60 7.69
C VAL A 169 -0.13 26.82 7.48
N ALA A 170 -1.41 26.65 7.11
CA ALA A 170 -2.36 27.74 6.98
C ALA A 170 -2.55 28.54 8.27
N ALA A 171 -2.72 27.83 9.39
CA ALA A 171 -2.86 28.44 10.71
C ALA A 171 -1.61 29.24 11.09
N LEU A 172 -0.42 28.67 10.90
CA LEU A 172 0.85 29.37 11.17
C LEU A 172 1.04 30.61 10.30
N CYS A 173 0.75 30.51 8.99
CA CYS A 173 0.81 31.64 8.06
C CYS A 173 -0.20 32.74 8.47
N LEU A 174 -1.43 32.38 8.83
CA LEU A 174 -2.44 33.33 9.30
C LEU A 174 -2.02 34.03 10.60
N LEU A 175 -1.47 33.30 11.55
CA LEU A 175 -0.97 33.86 12.81
C LEU A 175 0.20 34.82 12.57
N THR A 176 1.12 34.45 11.69
CA THR A 176 2.33 35.23 11.38
C THR A 176 2.02 36.49 10.58
N PHE A 177 1.27 36.35 9.49
CA PHE A 177 1.04 37.46 8.53
C PHE A 177 -0.29 38.19 8.79
N ARG A 178 -1.20 37.62 9.59
CA ARG A 178 -2.54 38.18 9.87
C ARG A 178 -3.30 38.60 8.61
N SER A 179 -3.09 37.90 7.52
CA SER A 179 -3.64 38.22 6.20
C SER A 179 -4.02 36.94 5.45
N PHE A 180 -5.30 36.80 5.09
CA PHE A 180 -5.78 35.71 4.26
C PHE A 180 -5.14 35.71 2.87
N ALA A 181 -4.94 36.89 2.27
CA ALA A 181 -4.31 37.00 0.95
C ALA A 181 -2.86 36.47 1.00
N ALA A 182 -2.10 36.79 2.05
CA ALA A 182 -0.75 36.26 2.25
C ALA A 182 -0.73 34.74 2.31
N THR A 183 -1.59 34.21 3.16
CA THR A 183 -1.71 32.76 3.35
C THR A 183 -2.09 32.06 2.06
N LEU A 184 -3.04 32.62 1.29
CA LEU A 184 -3.45 32.05 0.03
C LEU A 184 -2.33 32.11 -1.02
N CYS A 185 -1.59 33.21 -1.10
CA CYS A 185 -0.44 33.35 -2.01
C CYS A 185 0.65 32.32 -1.74
N ILE A 186 0.84 31.92 -0.48
CA ILE A 186 1.84 30.91 -0.08
C ILE A 186 1.30 29.50 -0.33
N LEU A 187 0.04 29.23 0.05
CA LEU A 187 -0.53 27.89 -0.02
C LEU A 187 -0.91 27.45 -1.43
N LEU A 188 -1.28 28.37 -2.32
CA LEU A 188 -1.76 28.02 -3.66
C LEU A 188 -0.67 27.36 -4.51
N PRO A 189 0.55 27.94 -4.65
CA PRO A 189 1.66 27.26 -5.33
C PRO A 189 2.03 25.94 -4.70
N LEU A 190 2.02 25.87 -3.35
CA LEU A 190 2.33 24.66 -2.60
C LEU A 190 1.33 23.53 -2.87
N GLY A 191 0.03 23.87 -2.90
CA GLY A 191 -1.03 22.93 -3.28
C GLY A 191 -0.90 22.45 -4.72
N LEU A 192 -0.56 23.35 -5.64
CA LEU A 192 -0.33 23.00 -7.04
C LEU A 192 0.88 22.07 -7.21
N ALA A 193 1.99 22.37 -6.54
CA ALA A 193 3.18 21.50 -6.55
C ALA A 193 2.88 20.11 -6.01
N SER A 194 2.05 20.02 -4.95
CA SER A 194 1.60 18.73 -4.38
C SER A 194 0.73 17.96 -5.37
N LEU A 195 -0.21 18.62 -6.06
CA LEU A 195 -1.03 18.00 -7.11
C LEU A 195 -0.19 17.49 -8.28
N LEU A 196 0.79 18.28 -8.72
CA LEU A 196 1.72 17.88 -9.77
C LEU A 196 2.59 16.70 -9.35
N ALA A 197 2.97 16.60 -8.07
CA ALA A 197 3.69 15.44 -7.54
C ALA A 197 2.84 14.16 -7.62
N TYR A 198 1.54 14.22 -7.31
CA TYR A 198 0.65 13.07 -7.50
C TYR A 198 0.47 12.72 -8.98
N ALA A 199 0.39 13.70 -9.85
CA ALA A 199 0.34 13.46 -11.30
C ALA A 199 1.63 12.78 -11.80
N LEU A 200 2.80 13.20 -11.29
CA LEU A 200 4.08 12.57 -11.59
C LEU A 200 4.15 11.13 -11.05
N MET A 201 3.64 10.88 -9.83
CA MET A 201 3.55 9.53 -9.28
C MET A 201 2.72 8.62 -10.18
N ALA A 202 1.56 9.09 -10.65
CA ALA A 202 0.71 8.34 -11.56
C ALA A 202 1.40 8.07 -12.91
N TRP A 203 2.10 9.07 -13.46
CA TRP A 203 2.81 8.93 -14.73
C TRP A 203 4.00 7.97 -14.66
N LEU A 204 4.73 7.95 -13.54
CA LEU A 204 5.87 7.05 -13.31
C LEU A 204 5.46 5.69 -12.75
N GLU A 205 4.17 5.43 -12.59
CA GLU A 205 3.64 4.21 -11.95
C GLU A 205 4.22 3.96 -10.55
N ILE A 206 4.54 5.03 -9.82
CA ILE A 206 5.00 4.97 -8.43
C ILE A 206 3.77 4.85 -7.55
N GLY A 207 3.51 3.65 -7.02
CA GLY A 207 2.39 3.41 -6.12
C GLY A 207 2.54 4.11 -4.76
N LEU A 208 1.40 4.37 -4.12
CA LEU A 208 1.37 4.81 -2.73
C LEU A 208 1.88 3.70 -1.82
N LYS A 209 2.96 4.00 -1.10
CA LYS A 209 3.64 3.09 -0.17
C LYS A 209 4.00 3.86 1.10
N VAL A 210 4.36 3.14 2.15
CA VAL A 210 4.87 3.74 3.40
C VAL A 210 5.99 4.75 3.13
N GLY A 211 6.89 4.45 2.19
CA GLY A 211 7.99 5.34 1.83
C GLY A 211 7.56 6.59 1.07
N THR A 212 6.50 6.54 0.26
CA THR A 212 6.04 7.70 -0.53
C THR A 212 5.04 8.58 0.23
N LEU A 213 4.39 8.06 1.27
CA LEU A 213 3.43 8.81 2.09
C LEU A 213 4.03 10.11 2.66
N PRO A 214 5.19 10.11 3.34
CA PRO A 214 5.74 11.31 3.95
C PRO A 214 6.33 12.30 2.95
N VAL A 215 6.54 11.91 1.68
CA VAL A 215 7.22 12.74 0.67
C VAL A 215 6.48 14.05 0.43
N VAL A 216 5.16 13.99 0.25
CA VAL A 216 4.35 15.20 0.03
C VAL A 216 4.32 16.08 1.27
N ALA A 217 4.22 15.49 2.47
CA ALA A 217 4.26 16.24 3.72
C ALA A 217 5.62 16.95 3.92
N LEU A 218 6.73 16.27 3.61
CA LEU A 218 8.06 16.88 3.63
C LEU A 218 8.20 17.98 2.57
N GLY A 219 7.70 17.72 1.37
CA GLY A 219 7.70 18.70 0.28
C GLY A 219 6.90 19.95 0.64
N VAL A 220 5.75 19.81 1.30
CA VAL A 220 4.94 20.92 1.81
C VAL A 220 5.70 21.68 2.92
N GLY A 221 6.27 20.95 3.90
CA GLY A 221 7.00 21.56 5.02
C GLY A 221 8.21 22.40 4.59
N ILE A 222 8.98 21.92 3.61
CA ILE A 222 10.15 22.65 3.07
C ILE A 222 9.69 23.71 2.06
N GLY A 223 8.69 23.39 1.24
CA GLY A 223 8.20 24.31 0.21
C GLY A 223 7.57 25.59 0.76
N VAL A 224 6.94 25.51 1.93
CA VAL A 224 6.33 26.69 2.57
C VAL A 224 7.37 27.75 2.92
N ASP A 225 8.58 27.35 3.28
CA ASP A 225 9.67 28.27 3.65
C ASP A 225 10.02 29.22 2.50
N TYR A 226 10.03 28.74 1.26
CA TYR A 226 10.31 29.59 0.09
C TYR A 226 9.28 30.72 -0.06
N GLY A 227 7.99 30.37 0.08
CA GLY A 227 6.92 31.35 0.05
C GLY A 227 6.97 32.34 1.22
N ILE A 228 7.27 31.85 2.42
CA ILE A 228 7.41 32.69 3.63
C ILE A 228 8.56 33.68 3.47
N TYR A 229 9.72 33.26 2.97
CA TYR A 229 10.87 34.16 2.79
C TYR A 229 10.58 35.26 1.79
N ILE A 230 10.03 34.94 0.62
CA ILE A 230 9.70 35.93 -0.41
C ILE A 230 8.59 36.87 0.09
N TYR A 231 7.52 36.31 0.66
CA TYR A 231 6.40 37.11 1.15
C TYR A 231 6.79 38.02 2.34
N SER A 232 7.58 37.53 3.28
CA SER A 232 8.08 38.34 4.40
C SER A 232 8.87 39.54 3.92
N ARG A 233 9.71 39.33 2.91
CA ARG A 233 10.50 40.43 2.33
C ARG A 233 9.62 41.39 1.56
N PHE A 234 8.67 40.88 0.76
CA PHE A 234 7.68 41.70 0.08
C PHE A 234 6.90 42.57 1.06
N ALA A 235 6.40 42.00 2.15
CA ALA A 235 5.66 42.74 3.18
C ALA A 235 6.52 43.83 3.85
N ALA A 236 7.80 43.57 4.10
CA ALA A 236 8.73 44.52 4.71
C ALA A 236 9.07 45.70 3.78
N LEU A 237 9.07 45.49 2.45
CA LEU A 237 9.40 46.49 1.45
C LEU A 237 8.19 47.29 0.99
N ARG A 238 6.97 46.86 1.32
CA ARG A 238 5.73 47.51 0.93
C ARG A 238 5.59 48.89 1.55
N ARG A 239 5.48 49.93 0.73
CA ARG A 239 5.25 51.31 1.13
C ARG A 239 4.05 51.91 0.44
N PRO A 240 3.32 52.87 1.05
CA PRO A 240 2.25 53.60 0.38
C PRO A 240 2.77 54.31 -0.89
N GLY A 241 2.05 54.18 -2.00
CA GLY A 241 2.40 54.83 -3.27
C GLY A 241 3.38 54.02 -4.16
N ARG A 242 3.91 52.91 -3.70
CA ARG A 242 4.76 52.04 -4.52
C ARG A 242 3.93 50.94 -5.19
N SER A 243 4.24 50.59 -6.44
CA SER A 243 3.55 49.53 -7.16
C SER A 243 3.84 48.18 -6.55
N LEU A 244 2.87 47.24 -6.66
CA LEU A 244 3.05 45.87 -6.18
C LEU A 244 4.19 45.15 -6.94
N ARG A 245 4.27 45.42 -8.24
CA ARG A 245 5.29 44.82 -9.10
C ARG A 245 6.71 45.24 -8.70
N GLU A 246 6.98 46.50 -8.54
CA GLU A 246 8.28 47.04 -8.13
C GLU A 246 8.68 46.49 -6.75
N THR A 247 7.71 46.40 -5.82
CA THR A 247 7.96 45.85 -4.46
C THR A 247 8.31 44.36 -4.54
N TYR A 248 7.67 43.61 -5.45
CA TYR A 248 7.94 42.20 -5.66
C TYR A 248 9.29 41.97 -6.34
N GLU A 249 9.61 42.73 -7.40
CA GLU A 249 10.92 42.67 -8.09
C GLU A 249 12.08 42.93 -7.12
N ASP A 250 11.95 43.92 -6.21
CA ASP A 250 12.96 44.16 -5.18
C ASP A 250 13.04 43.05 -4.14
N ALA A 251 11.90 42.52 -3.68
CA ALA A 251 11.89 41.37 -2.77
C ALA A 251 12.60 40.16 -3.38
N LEU A 252 12.34 39.93 -4.67
CA LEU A 252 12.94 38.84 -5.42
C LEU A 252 14.46 39.06 -5.63
N ALA A 253 14.87 40.27 -5.94
CA ALA A 253 16.29 40.61 -6.08
C ALA A 253 17.11 40.38 -4.79
N ILE A 254 16.45 40.57 -3.62
CA ILE A 254 17.13 40.41 -2.33
C ILE A 254 17.10 38.95 -1.84
N THR A 255 15.96 38.26 -1.97
CA THR A 255 15.75 36.91 -1.38
C THR A 255 15.71 35.78 -2.40
N GLY A 256 15.43 36.09 -3.67
CA GLY A 256 15.27 35.09 -4.73
C GLY A 256 16.49 34.20 -4.93
N ASN A 257 17.69 34.78 -4.90
CA ASN A 257 18.92 34.01 -4.98
C ASN A 257 19.05 33.00 -3.83
N GLY A 258 18.70 33.39 -2.60
CA GLY A 258 18.71 32.49 -1.45
C GLY A 258 17.75 31.30 -1.65
N VAL A 259 16.52 31.57 -2.10
CA VAL A 259 15.52 30.56 -2.39
C VAL A 259 15.99 29.61 -3.50
N LEU A 260 16.55 30.18 -4.59
CA LEU A 260 17.07 29.41 -5.71
C LEU A 260 18.22 28.48 -5.29
N PHE A 261 19.21 29.00 -4.56
CA PHE A 261 20.32 28.17 -4.07
C PHE A 261 19.84 27.10 -3.10
N THR A 262 18.91 27.40 -2.20
CA THR A 262 18.36 26.42 -1.26
C THR A 262 17.61 25.32 -2.00
N GLY A 263 16.73 25.67 -2.95
CA GLY A 263 15.99 24.69 -3.73
C GLY A 263 16.91 23.79 -4.57
N LEU A 264 17.92 24.38 -5.22
CA LEU A 264 18.90 23.61 -6.00
C LEU A 264 19.77 22.69 -5.14
N THR A 265 20.28 23.18 -4.01
CA THR A 265 21.14 22.38 -3.12
C THR A 265 20.36 21.22 -2.49
N LEU A 266 19.13 21.45 -2.04
CA LEU A 266 18.26 20.38 -1.53
C LEU A 266 17.90 19.39 -2.62
N GLY A 267 17.55 19.88 -3.82
CA GLY A 267 17.24 19.04 -4.97
C GLY A 267 18.43 18.16 -5.35
N LEU A 268 19.63 18.71 -5.44
CA LEU A 268 20.86 17.97 -5.76
C LEU A 268 21.22 16.95 -4.66
N ALA A 269 21.10 17.34 -3.39
CA ALA A 269 21.36 16.43 -2.26
C ALA A 269 20.46 15.18 -2.33
N VAL A 270 19.17 15.37 -2.57
CA VAL A 270 18.20 14.26 -2.64
C VAL A 270 18.27 13.52 -3.98
N ALA A 271 18.74 14.17 -5.06
CA ALA A 271 18.96 13.52 -6.35
C ALA A 271 19.94 12.34 -6.27
N THR A 272 20.86 12.34 -5.31
CA THR A 272 21.76 11.20 -5.07
C THR A 272 20.99 9.92 -4.69
N TRP A 273 19.79 10.04 -4.13
CA TRP A 273 18.96 8.88 -3.77
C TRP A 273 18.42 8.13 -5.00
N VAL A 274 18.35 8.79 -6.15
CA VAL A 274 17.93 8.16 -7.41
C VAL A 274 18.89 7.04 -7.81
N LEU A 275 20.17 7.14 -7.41
CA LEU A 275 21.20 6.14 -7.67
C LEU A 275 21.17 4.97 -6.67
N SER A 276 20.24 4.97 -5.72
CA SER A 276 20.12 3.89 -4.74
C SER A 276 19.68 2.59 -5.39
N SER A 277 20.25 1.47 -4.95
CA SER A 277 19.80 0.12 -5.31
C SER A 277 18.42 -0.23 -4.71
N LEU A 278 17.96 0.53 -3.71
CA LEU A 278 16.66 0.36 -3.07
C LEU A 278 15.61 1.17 -3.85
N LYS A 279 14.71 0.49 -4.53
CA LYS A 279 13.68 1.12 -5.36
C LYS A 279 12.85 2.16 -4.60
N PHE A 280 12.44 1.86 -3.35
CA PHE A 280 11.66 2.83 -2.57
C PHE A 280 12.41 4.14 -2.32
N GLN A 281 13.72 4.07 -2.09
CA GLN A 281 14.56 5.25 -1.86
C GLN A 281 14.77 6.04 -3.16
N ALA A 282 14.95 5.35 -4.28
CA ALA A 282 15.03 5.98 -5.60
C ALA A 282 13.71 6.68 -5.95
N ASP A 283 12.57 6.03 -5.75
CA ASP A 283 11.23 6.60 -5.95
C ASP A 283 11.03 7.86 -5.09
N MET A 284 11.40 7.81 -3.79
CA MET A 284 11.36 8.99 -2.90
C MET A 284 12.27 10.11 -3.40
N GLY A 285 13.48 9.78 -3.85
CA GLY A 285 14.44 10.74 -4.39
C GLY A 285 13.87 11.52 -5.57
N ILE A 286 13.31 10.83 -6.55
CA ILE A 286 12.68 11.44 -7.73
C ILE A 286 11.57 12.42 -7.32
N LEU A 287 10.67 11.98 -6.45
CA LEU A 287 9.54 12.77 -6.01
C LEU A 287 9.94 14.00 -5.20
N LEU A 288 10.92 13.87 -4.30
CA LEU A 288 11.42 14.99 -3.50
C LEU A 288 12.15 16.02 -4.34
N VAL A 289 13.00 15.58 -5.29
CA VAL A 289 13.65 16.49 -6.25
C VAL A 289 12.60 17.30 -7.00
N PHE A 290 11.60 16.61 -7.53
CA PHE A 290 10.51 17.28 -8.25
C PHE A 290 9.78 18.30 -7.36
N LEU A 291 9.40 17.91 -6.14
CA LEU A 291 8.71 18.78 -5.19
C LEU A 291 9.55 20.01 -4.81
N PHE A 292 10.83 19.84 -4.52
CA PHE A 292 11.70 20.97 -4.15
C PHE A 292 11.87 21.96 -5.29
N VAL A 293 12.04 21.46 -6.52
CA VAL A 293 12.15 22.29 -7.70
C VAL A 293 10.82 22.98 -8.02
N MET A 294 9.70 22.26 -7.96
CA MET A 294 8.39 22.84 -8.23
C MET A 294 7.96 23.87 -7.18
N ASN A 295 8.23 23.60 -5.90
CA ASN A 295 7.97 24.58 -4.84
C ASN A 295 8.84 25.83 -4.97
N MET A 296 10.12 25.67 -5.35
CA MET A 296 11.02 26.79 -5.64
C MET A 296 10.49 27.65 -6.79
N ILE A 297 10.10 27.02 -7.92
CA ILE A 297 9.55 27.72 -9.07
C ILE A 297 8.21 28.38 -8.72
N GLY A 298 7.35 27.69 -7.96
CA GLY A 298 6.05 28.22 -7.54
C GLY A 298 6.13 29.38 -6.55
N ALA A 299 7.25 29.52 -5.80
CA ALA A 299 7.47 30.61 -4.87
C ALA A 299 8.04 31.86 -5.57
N ILE A 300 8.80 31.69 -6.65
CA ILE A 300 9.37 32.74 -7.50
C ILE A 300 8.38 33.15 -8.58
#